data_56c571cc6f45b483227ad1aa642ca18d
#
_entry.id   56c571cc6f45b483227ad1aa642ca18d
#
_cell.length_a   1.000
_cell.length_b   1.000
_cell.length_c   1.000
_cell.angle_alpha   90.00
_cell.angle_beta   90.00
_cell.angle_gamma   90.00
#
_symmetry.space_group_name_H-M   'P 1'
#
loop_
_entity.id
_entity.type
_entity.pdbx_description
1 polymer ?
#
loop_
_entity_poly.entity_id
_entity_poly.type
_entity_poly.pdbx_seq_one_letter_code
_entity_poly.pdbx_strand_id
1 'polypeptide(L)'
;MVRVAVFIFVGDVNTHHSEWLESVSRTDRHGRDALDFCNLSCCEQLVRCPTHIAGNTLDLVMTDVPDIVDVFVGTPLITSDHCFVSCVHLV
;
A
#
# COMPACT_ATOMS: atom_id res chain seq x y z
N MET A 1 10.06 13.43 22.72
CA MET A 1 8.59 13.33 22.59
C MET A 1 8.16 11.88 22.55
N VAL A 2 7.13 11.55 23.28
CA VAL A 2 6.60 10.19 23.32
C VAL A 2 5.49 10.07 22.27
N ARG A 3 5.61 9.07 21.40
CA ARG A 3 4.55 8.76 20.45
C ARG A 3 3.57 7.81 21.14
N VAL A 4 2.30 8.21 21.26
CA VAL A 4 1.28 7.43 21.96
C VAL A 4 0.46 6.55 21.02
N ALA A 5 0.59 6.73 19.70
CA ALA A 5 -0.14 5.95 18.71
C ALA A 5 0.69 5.83 17.44
N VAL A 6 0.50 4.71 16.74
CA VAL A 6 1.02 4.48 15.40
C VAL A 6 -0.15 4.24 14.47
N PHE A 7 0.02 4.60 13.20
CA PHE A 7 -0.99 4.36 12.16
C PHE A 7 -0.44 3.35 11.17
N ILE A 8 -1.19 2.27 10.95
CA ILE A 8 -0.91 1.30 9.89
C ILE A 8 -2.23 0.98 9.20
N PHE A 9 -2.29 1.25 7.90
CA PHE A 9 -3.42 0.90 7.05
C PHE A 9 -3.01 -0.21 6.10
N VAL A 10 -3.83 -1.27 6.02
CA VAL A 10 -3.65 -2.35 5.06
C VAL A 10 -5.00 -2.60 4.39
N GLY A 11 -5.03 -2.54 3.08
CA GLY A 11 -6.29 -2.83 2.40
C GLY A 11 -6.24 -2.66 0.89
N ASP A 12 -7.29 -3.17 0.24
CA ASP A 12 -7.55 -2.99 -1.18
C ASP A 12 -8.19 -1.63 -1.37
N VAL A 13 -7.43 -0.69 -1.91
CA VAL A 13 -7.92 0.67 -2.17
C VAL A 13 -8.47 0.78 -3.60
N ASN A 14 -8.09 -0.16 -4.48
CA ASN A 14 -8.53 -0.22 -5.88
C ASN A 14 -8.36 1.14 -6.58
N THR A 15 -7.19 1.75 -6.42
CA THR A 15 -6.87 3.06 -7.00
C THR A 15 -5.72 2.93 -8.00
N HIS A 16 -5.57 3.96 -8.84
CA HIS A 16 -4.52 3.98 -9.85
C HIS A 16 -3.74 5.30 -9.78
N HIS A 17 -2.42 5.20 -9.75
CA HIS A 17 -1.54 6.35 -9.81
C HIS A 17 -0.21 5.93 -10.45
N SER A 18 0.07 6.44 -11.66
CA SER A 18 1.20 6.01 -12.46
C SER A 18 2.57 6.40 -11.90
N GLU A 19 2.64 7.45 -11.09
CA GLU A 19 3.90 7.95 -10.53
C GLU A 19 4.23 7.35 -9.17
N TRP A 20 3.22 6.83 -8.48
CA TRP A 20 3.33 6.45 -7.06
C TRP A 20 3.17 4.95 -6.84
N LEU A 21 2.30 4.30 -7.60
CA LEU A 21 2.01 2.87 -7.47
C LEU A 21 2.72 2.10 -8.59
N GLU A 22 3.43 1.04 -8.19
CA GLU A 22 4.16 0.21 -9.15
C GLU A 22 3.22 -0.45 -10.17
N SER A 23 3.68 -0.51 -11.43
CA SER A 23 2.98 -1.18 -12.52
C SER A 23 1.61 -0.60 -12.86
N VAL A 24 1.34 0.64 -12.47
CA VAL A 24 0.10 1.33 -12.80
C VAL A 24 0.37 2.30 -13.94
N SER A 25 -0.35 2.15 -15.04
CA SER A 25 -0.11 2.93 -16.27
C SER A 25 -0.93 4.21 -16.36
N ARG A 26 -1.88 4.41 -15.47
CA ARG A 26 -2.74 5.61 -15.47
C ARG A 26 -2.98 6.08 -14.04
N THR A 27 -3.37 7.35 -13.93
CA THR A 27 -3.76 7.95 -12.65
C THR A 27 -5.23 8.30 -12.70
N ASP A 28 -6.01 7.83 -11.73
CA ASP A 28 -7.40 8.23 -11.56
C ASP A 28 -7.56 9.13 -10.34
N ARG A 29 -8.79 9.61 -10.15
CA ARG A 29 -9.10 10.50 -9.02
C ARG A 29 -8.82 9.86 -7.67
N HIS A 30 -9.18 8.58 -7.54
CA HIS A 30 -8.97 7.85 -6.28
C HIS A 30 -7.49 7.68 -5.98
N GLY A 31 -6.66 7.48 -7.02
CA GLY A 31 -5.22 7.41 -6.85
C GLY A 31 -4.62 8.71 -6.35
N ARG A 32 -5.09 9.84 -6.90
CA ARG A 32 -4.66 11.17 -6.43
C ARG A 32 -5.11 11.42 -5.00
N ASP A 33 -6.37 11.09 -4.67
CA ASP A 33 -6.90 11.27 -3.33
C ASP A 33 -6.14 10.42 -2.30
N ALA A 34 -5.77 9.19 -2.67
CA ALA A 34 -4.99 8.31 -1.80
C ALA A 34 -3.59 8.89 -1.53
N LEU A 35 -2.93 9.41 -2.56
CA LEU A 35 -1.63 10.06 -2.40
C LEU A 35 -1.73 11.30 -1.52
N ASP A 36 -2.75 12.14 -1.74
CA ASP A 36 -2.97 13.33 -0.94
C ASP A 36 -3.19 12.98 0.52
N PHE A 37 -4.01 11.96 0.80
CA PHE A 37 -4.21 11.46 2.16
C PHE A 37 -2.89 11.03 2.80
N CYS A 38 -2.08 10.27 2.06
CA CYS A 38 -0.80 9.77 2.55
C CYS A 38 0.14 10.93 2.92
N ASN A 39 0.21 11.94 2.04
CA ASN A 39 1.06 13.11 2.28
C ASN A 39 0.57 13.95 3.46
N LEU A 40 -0.74 14.20 3.54
CA LEU A 40 -1.33 15.01 4.63
C LEU A 40 -1.22 14.30 5.98
N SER A 41 -1.23 12.98 6.00
CA SER A 41 -1.14 12.19 7.22
C SER A 41 0.31 11.88 7.61
N CYS A 42 1.29 12.38 6.87
CA CYS A 42 2.71 12.06 7.05
C CYS A 42 2.97 10.55 7.01
N CYS A 43 2.23 9.84 6.17
CA CYS A 43 2.37 8.41 5.98
C CYS A 43 3.18 8.09 4.75
N GLU A 44 3.71 6.87 4.69
CA GLU A 44 4.39 6.32 3.53
C GLU A 44 3.70 5.03 3.09
N GLN A 45 3.54 4.87 1.78
CA GLN A 45 3.01 3.65 1.17
C GLN A 45 4.15 2.69 0.87
N LEU A 46 4.08 1.44 1.36
CA LEU A 46 5.19 0.51 1.39
C LEU A 46 5.11 -0.62 0.35
N VAL A 47 3.99 -0.80 -0.34
CA VAL A 47 3.87 -1.85 -1.37
C VAL A 47 4.55 -1.39 -2.64
N ARG A 48 5.58 -2.13 -3.09
CA ARG A 48 6.44 -1.75 -4.21
C ARG A 48 6.38 -2.71 -5.40
N CYS A 49 5.37 -3.58 -5.44
CA CYS A 49 5.19 -4.51 -6.55
C CYS A 49 3.71 -4.78 -6.78
N PRO A 50 3.33 -5.33 -7.95
CA PRO A 50 1.93 -5.61 -8.24
C PRO A 50 1.30 -6.56 -7.22
N THR A 51 0.04 -6.32 -6.88
CA THR A 51 -0.74 -7.13 -5.96
C THR A 51 -1.95 -7.80 -6.62
N HIS A 52 -2.15 -7.57 -7.91
CA HIS A 52 -3.23 -8.16 -8.70
C HIS A 52 -2.63 -8.90 -9.89
N ILE A 53 -3.24 -10.02 -10.31
CA ILE A 53 -2.72 -10.85 -11.41
C ILE A 53 -2.66 -10.10 -12.75
N ALA A 54 -3.46 -9.03 -12.91
CA ALA A 54 -3.40 -8.17 -14.09
C ALA A 54 -2.20 -7.21 -14.08
N GLY A 55 -1.38 -7.21 -13.06
CA GLY A 55 -0.16 -6.41 -12.96
C GLY A 55 -0.30 -5.08 -12.26
N ASN A 56 -1.45 -4.76 -11.70
CA ASN A 56 -1.66 -3.51 -10.98
C ASN A 56 -1.38 -3.66 -9.48
N THR A 57 -1.00 -2.55 -8.85
CA THR A 57 -0.85 -2.45 -7.39
C THR A 57 -2.13 -1.84 -6.83
N LEU A 58 -3.00 -2.66 -6.30
CA LEU A 58 -4.32 -2.25 -5.80
C LEU A 58 -4.44 -2.33 -4.29
N ASP A 59 -3.61 -3.15 -3.65
CA ASP A 59 -3.60 -3.36 -2.21
C ASP A 59 -2.42 -2.59 -1.63
N LEU A 60 -2.68 -1.73 -0.66
CA LEU A 60 -1.69 -0.80 -0.13
C LEU A 60 -1.43 -1.06 1.34
N VAL A 61 -0.21 -0.75 1.76
CA VAL A 61 0.17 -0.64 3.17
C VAL A 61 0.70 0.77 3.37
N MET A 62 0.04 1.55 4.21
CA MET A 62 0.43 2.92 4.52
C MET A 62 0.67 3.07 6.01
N THR A 63 1.76 3.72 6.39
CA THR A 63 2.11 3.87 7.80
C THR A 63 2.88 5.16 8.03
N ASP A 64 2.75 5.72 9.22
CA ASP A 64 3.57 6.84 9.69
C ASP A 64 4.88 6.38 10.38
N VAL A 65 5.11 5.06 10.45
CA VAL A 65 6.34 4.48 11.04
C VAL A 65 7.00 3.49 10.09
N PRO A 66 7.40 3.93 8.88
CA PRO A 66 7.88 3.01 7.84
C PRO A 66 9.12 2.21 8.24
N ASP A 67 9.94 2.74 9.14
CA ASP A 67 11.21 2.10 9.53
C ASP A 67 11.00 0.82 10.33
N ILE A 68 9.82 0.63 10.95
CA ILE A 68 9.53 -0.52 11.78
C ILE A 68 8.38 -1.37 11.26
N VAL A 69 8.05 -1.23 9.97
CA VAL A 69 7.03 -2.04 9.30
C VAL A 69 7.65 -2.72 8.08
N ASP A 70 7.62 -4.05 8.08
CA ASP A 70 8.01 -4.83 6.91
C ASP A 70 6.78 -5.28 6.13
N VAL A 71 6.87 -5.26 4.80
CA VAL A 71 5.80 -5.67 3.90
C VAL A 71 6.28 -6.84 3.05
N PHE A 72 5.44 -7.85 2.93
CA PHE A 72 5.66 -8.99 2.06
C PHE A 72 4.47 -9.14 1.10
N VAL A 73 4.75 -9.30 -0.18
CA VAL A 73 3.75 -9.59 -1.21
C VAL A 73 4.07 -10.97 -1.78
N GLY A 74 3.17 -11.92 -1.55
CA GLY A 74 3.31 -13.29 -2.02
C GLY A 74 2.54 -13.54 -3.31
N THR A 75 2.41 -14.81 -3.65
CA THR A 75 1.62 -15.25 -4.82
C THR A 75 0.14 -15.25 -4.48
N PRO A 76 -0.76 -15.17 -5.51
CA PRO A 76 -2.19 -15.30 -5.27
C PRO A 76 -2.54 -16.64 -4.61
N LEU A 77 -3.52 -16.59 -3.71
CA LEU A 77 -4.01 -17.80 -3.03
C LEU A 77 -5.13 -18.43 -3.86
N ILE A 78 -4.94 -19.66 -4.27
CA ILE A 78 -5.91 -20.55 -4.94
C ILE A 78 -6.67 -19.84 -6.06
N THR A 79 -7.88 -19.30 -5.80
CA THR A 79 -8.76 -18.69 -6.80
C THR A 79 -8.82 -17.16 -6.70
N SER A 80 -7.97 -16.55 -5.88
CA SER A 80 -7.94 -15.10 -5.74
C SER A 80 -7.18 -14.44 -6.88
N ASP A 81 -7.67 -13.30 -7.36
CA ASP A 81 -6.97 -12.45 -8.31
C ASP A 81 -5.93 -11.55 -7.64
N HIS A 82 -5.98 -11.43 -6.34
CA HIS A 82 -5.06 -10.63 -5.53
C HIS A 82 -3.95 -11.48 -4.96
N CYS A 83 -2.76 -10.91 -4.89
CA CYS A 83 -1.64 -11.51 -4.17
C CYS A 83 -1.87 -11.44 -2.66
N PHE A 84 -1.23 -12.35 -1.94
CA PHE A 84 -1.19 -12.28 -0.49
C PHE A 84 -0.29 -11.12 -0.08
N VAL A 85 -0.82 -10.21 0.74
CA VAL A 85 -0.05 -9.08 1.27
C VAL A 85 -0.08 -9.16 2.79
N SER A 86 1.10 -9.12 3.39
CA SER A 86 1.22 -9.07 4.84
C SER A 86 2.14 -7.95 5.28
N CYS A 87 1.95 -7.46 6.49
CA CYS A 87 2.86 -6.53 7.11
C CYS A 87 3.16 -6.95 8.54
N VAL A 88 4.36 -6.65 9.00
CA VAL A 88 4.83 -6.98 10.34
C VAL A 88 5.35 -5.71 11.00
N HIS A 89 4.89 -5.44 12.20
CA HIS A 89 5.35 -4.33 13.02
C HIS A 89 6.50 -4.82 13.89
N LEU A 90 7.71 -4.32 13.66
CA LEU A 90 8.94 -4.81 14.27
C LEU A 90 9.27 -4.05 15.56
N VAL A 91 8.53 -4.27 16.60
CA VAL A 91 8.83 -3.62 17.88
C VAL A 91 8.95 -4.64 18.97
#